data_d842519807a606bf927c63331bd86b78
#
_entry.id   d842519807a606bf927c63331bd86b78
#
_cell.length_a   1.000
_cell.length_b   1.000
_cell.length_c   1.000
_cell.angle_alpha   90.00
_cell.angle_beta   90.00
_cell.angle_gamma   90.00
#
_symmetry.space_group_name_H-M   'P 1'
#
loop_
_entity.id
_entity.type
_entity.pdbx_description
1 polymer ?
#
loop_
_entity_poly.entity_id
_entity_poly.type
_entity_poly.pdbx_seq_one_letter_code
_entity_poly.pdbx_strand_id
1 'polypeptide(L)'
;MKILLATFWEVPHVGGVWNYMQQLKEELEALGHEVDLLGHGAGNKTVHIVNKNQEFIKDEFSLVAKLAQKEENQPLLYKDEVVKFYEKQRLGYIEGVTYLGIDQYDIIHTQDVVSTACISPLKSEKTALVATIHGCVAHELNHYVKNTLKSPTADIACNYFNELEHTGAMSADCTVVANNWLKNILIKEFQVQEEKLTVFHYGYDINSFLQRMQTPSTIRSRVGQQVIIYTGRLVELKGIHHLLSALSELKKLKKGWVCWIVGDGDKKAELKAQSRALGLGKRVVFLGNRNDVPYLLSLANIFVLPSLIENQPLSVIEAQLAGKSVIVSDAGGLPEMVQHGSTGIISPVGDPKLLCENIYNLLMNPEHRESLGAKAQEWALNHWSQKKAVDKVLNVYEKVLSHRK
;
A
#
# COMPACT_ATOMS: atom_id res chain seq x y z
N MET A 1 15.90 -11.34 -19.69
CA MET A 1 14.48 -11.72 -19.69
C MET A 1 13.66 -10.54 -20.13
N LYS A 2 12.53 -10.83 -20.77
CA LYS A 2 11.50 -9.87 -21.09
C LYS A 2 10.37 -9.96 -20.06
N ILE A 3 10.14 -8.89 -19.32
CA ILE A 3 9.30 -8.89 -18.12
C ILE A 3 8.17 -7.89 -18.30
N LEU A 4 6.94 -8.28 -17.95
CA LEU A 4 5.79 -7.39 -17.86
C LEU A 4 5.41 -7.21 -16.39
N LEU A 5 5.54 -6.00 -15.86
CA LEU A 5 4.96 -5.64 -14.57
C LEU A 5 3.54 -5.13 -14.82
N ALA A 6 2.53 -5.78 -14.26
CA ALA A 6 1.14 -5.51 -14.56
C ALA A 6 0.32 -5.25 -13.30
N THR A 7 -0.60 -4.29 -13.35
CA THR A 7 -1.56 -4.01 -12.29
C THR A 7 -2.95 -3.76 -12.88
N PHE A 8 -3.98 -4.05 -12.11
CA PHE A 8 -5.36 -3.71 -12.48
C PHE A 8 -5.66 -2.22 -12.28
N TRP A 9 -4.88 -1.54 -11.45
CA TRP A 9 -5.15 -0.15 -11.09
C TRP A 9 -4.72 0.83 -12.18
N GLU A 10 -5.23 2.05 -12.07
CA GLU A 10 -4.85 3.15 -12.95
C GLU A 10 -3.35 3.49 -12.79
N VAL A 11 -2.64 3.64 -13.90
CA VAL A 11 -1.21 4.01 -13.94
C VAL A 11 -0.97 5.05 -15.06
N PRO A 12 -0.09 6.03 -14.85
CA PRO A 12 0.60 6.35 -13.60
C PRO A 12 -0.34 6.95 -12.53
N HIS A 13 -0.06 6.69 -11.26
CA HIS A 13 -0.79 7.32 -10.16
C HIS A 13 0.13 7.63 -8.97
N VAL A 14 -0.35 8.41 -8.01
CA VAL A 14 0.37 8.67 -6.76
C VAL A 14 0.04 7.57 -5.76
N GLY A 15 0.95 6.63 -5.54
CA GLY A 15 0.73 5.53 -4.59
C GLY A 15 1.89 4.55 -4.48
N GLY A 16 1.86 3.72 -3.42
CA GLY A 16 2.95 2.79 -3.11
C GLY A 16 3.21 1.75 -4.20
N VAL A 17 2.15 1.19 -4.79
CA VAL A 17 2.26 0.16 -5.83
C VAL A 17 2.94 0.70 -7.09
N TRP A 18 2.54 1.89 -7.54
CA TRP A 18 3.18 2.52 -8.70
C TRP A 18 4.66 2.82 -8.46
N ASN A 19 4.99 3.40 -7.31
CA ASN A 19 6.39 3.66 -6.93
C ASN A 19 7.20 2.36 -6.89
N TYR A 20 6.63 1.29 -6.33
CA TYR A 20 7.27 -0.03 -6.32
C TYR A 20 7.53 -0.56 -7.74
N MET A 21 6.53 -0.49 -8.63
CA MET A 21 6.68 -0.93 -10.03
C MET A 21 7.76 -0.15 -10.76
N GLN A 22 7.83 1.17 -10.59
CA GLN A 22 8.86 2.01 -11.20
C GLN A 22 10.26 1.66 -10.69
N GLN A 23 10.43 1.55 -9.38
CA GLN A 23 11.70 1.18 -8.77
C GLN A 23 12.14 -0.23 -9.18
N LEU A 24 11.23 -1.20 -9.19
CA LEU A 24 11.54 -2.56 -9.63
C LEU A 24 11.94 -2.60 -11.11
N LYS A 25 11.26 -1.83 -11.97
CA LYS A 25 11.63 -1.69 -13.38
C LYS A 25 13.06 -1.15 -13.54
N GLU A 26 13.37 -0.03 -12.87
CA GLU A 26 14.71 0.61 -12.95
C GLU A 26 15.81 -0.36 -12.54
N GLU A 27 15.64 -1.09 -11.46
CA GLU A 27 16.62 -2.08 -10.97
C GLU A 27 16.76 -3.28 -11.93
N LEU A 28 15.66 -3.81 -12.44
CA LEU A 28 15.69 -4.92 -13.38
C LEU A 28 16.34 -4.51 -14.72
N GLU A 29 16.06 -3.30 -15.20
CA GLU A 29 16.69 -2.76 -16.41
C GLU A 29 18.20 -2.53 -16.22
N ALA A 30 18.62 -2.04 -15.04
CA ALA A 30 20.03 -1.91 -14.69
C ALA A 30 20.79 -3.26 -14.70
N LEU A 31 20.07 -4.36 -14.47
CA LEU A 31 20.58 -5.73 -14.56
C LEU A 31 20.47 -6.35 -15.98
N GLY A 32 20.08 -5.56 -16.99
CA GLY A 32 20.01 -5.96 -18.38
C GLY A 32 18.75 -6.70 -18.80
N HIS A 33 17.65 -6.57 -18.04
CA HIS A 33 16.33 -7.09 -18.43
C HIS A 33 15.55 -6.03 -19.23
N GLU A 34 14.63 -6.48 -20.07
CA GLU A 34 13.63 -5.62 -20.75
C GLU A 34 12.35 -5.61 -19.93
N VAL A 35 11.88 -4.43 -19.49
CA VAL A 35 10.74 -4.34 -18.56
C VAL A 35 9.69 -3.37 -19.07
N ASP A 36 8.46 -3.87 -19.20
CA ASP A 36 7.28 -3.09 -19.57
C ASP A 36 6.32 -2.93 -18.38
N LEU A 37 5.54 -1.82 -18.36
CA LEU A 37 4.57 -1.50 -17.33
C LEU A 37 3.17 -1.46 -17.92
N LEU A 38 2.25 -2.27 -17.42
CA LEU A 38 0.87 -2.38 -17.88
C LEU A 38 -0.14 -2.06 -16.79
N GLY A 39 -1.19 -1.31 -17.12
CA GLY A 39 -2.31 -1.04 -16.24
C GLY A 39 -3.44 -0.29 -16.93
N HIS A 40 -4.46 0.12 -16.16
CA HIS A 40 -5.48 1.02 -16.67
C HIS A 40 -4.92 2.43 -16.88
N GLY A 41 -5.37 3.10 -17.95
CA GLY A 41 -5.16 4.54 -18.14
C GLY A 41 -6.17 5.38 -17.36
N ALA A 42 -6.03 6.71 -17.46
CA ALA A 42 -6.81 7.68 -16.70
C ALA A 42 -8.33 7.46 -16.82
N GLY A 43 -8.99 7.41 -15.67
CA GLY A 43 -10.43 7.16 -15.56
C GLY A 43 -10.85 5.77 -16.02
N ASN A 44 -9.94 4.81 -16.07
CA ASN A 44 -10.16 3.44 -16.53
C ASN A 44 -10.71 3.31 -17.97
N LYS A 45 -10.48 4.30 -18.82
CA LYS A 45 -10.99 4.31 -20.19
C LYS A 45 -10.15 3.47 -21.16
N THR A 46 -8.90 3.24 -20.82
CA THR A 46 -7.95 2.48 -21.63
C THR A 46 -7.25 1.43 -20.79
N VAL A 47 -6.60 0.47 -21.48
CA VAL A 47 -5.55 -0.39 -20.93
C VAL A 47 -4.31 -0.13 -21.74
N HIS A 48 -3.16 0.10 -21.11
CA HIS A 48 -1.98 0.53 -21.84
C HIS A 48 -0.67 -0.04 -21.29
N ILE A 49 0.34 -0.10 -22.18
CA ILE A 49 1.74 -0.31 -21.82
C ILE A 49 2.39 1.07 -21.77
N VAL A 50 2.60 1.57 -20.55
CA VAL A 50 2.98 2.97 -20.26
C VAL A 50 4.25 3.40 -21.01
N ASN A 51 5.30 2.58 -20.96
CA ASN A 51 6.61 2.92 -21.53
C ASN A 51 6.72 2.62 -23.04
N LYS A 52 5.68 2.10 -23.70
CA LYS A 52 5.62 1.86 -25.15
C LYS A 52 4.63 2.75 -25.88
N ASN A 53 3.90 3.60 -25.19
CA ASN A 53 2.81 4.39 -25.77
C ASN A 53 1.81 3.54 -26.56
N GLN A 54 1.59 2.29 -26.10
CA GLN A 54 0.61 1.37 -26.68
C GLN A 54 -0.62 1.34 -25.79
N GLU A 55 -1.79 1.58 -26.37
CA GLU A 55 -3.03 1.58 -25.61
C GLU A 55 -4.17 0.89 -26.38
N PHE A 56 -5.07 0.31 -25.61
CA PHE A 56 -6.37 -0.19 -26.05
C PHE A 56 -7.46 0.70 -25.45
N ILE A 57 -8.27 1.31 -26.30
CA ILE A 57 -9.43 2.11 -25.89
C ILE A 57 -10.61 1.15 -25.70
N LYS A 58 -11.17 1.16 -24.50
CA LYS A 58 -12.32 0.29 -24.18
C LYS A 58 -13.57 0.74 -24.93
N ASP A 59 -14.25 -0.23 -25.55
CA ASP A 59 -15.58 -0.01 -26.13
C ASP A 59 -16.65 -0.22 -25.04
N GLU A 60 -17.09 0.89 -24.46
CA GLU A 60 -18.11 0.89 -23.40
C GLU A 60 -19.41 0.20 -23.81
N PHE A 61 -19.82 0.31 -25.08
CA PHE A 61 -21.04 -0.32 -25.58
C PHE A 61 -20.90 -1.84 -25.62
N SER A 62 -19.78 -2.33 -26.16
CA SER A 62 -19.46 -3.77 -26.18
C SER A 62 -19.37 -4.33 -24.76
N LEU A 63 -18.73 -3.62 -23.83
CA LEU A 63 -18.62 -4.07 -22.43
C LEU A 63 -19.96 -4.17 -21.73
N VAL A 64 -20.87 -3.24 -21.96
CA VAL A 64 -22.24 -3.30 -21.41
C VAL A 64 -23.00 -4.50 -21.97
N ALA A 65 -22.90 -4.77 -23.28
CA ALA A 65 -23.55 -5.93 -23.88
C ALA A 65 -23.02 -7.27 -23.32
N LYS A 66 -21.68 -7.39 -23.15
CA LYS A 66 -21.07 -8.59 -22.56
C LYS A 66 -21.44 -8.76 -21.09
N LEU A 67 -21.54 -7.67 -20.35
CA LEU A 67 -21.98 -7.70 -18.96
C LEU A 67 -23.43 -8.17 -18.84
N ALA A 68 -24.33 -7.67 -19.71
CA ALA A 68 -25.72 -8.09 -19.75
C ALA A 68 -25.87 -9.61 -20.00
N GLN A 69 -25.05 -10.18 -20.90
CA GLN A 69 -25.02 -11.62 -21.12
C GLN A 69 -24.57 -12.41 -19.89
N LYS A 70 -23.58 -11.89 -19.13
CA LYS A 70 -23.16 -12.48 -17.85
C LYS A 70 -24.27 -12.40 -16.80
N GLU A 71 -24.99 -11.28 -16.73
CA GLU A 71 -26.12 -11.05 -15.81
C GLU A 71 -27.24 -12.05 -16.06
N GLU A 72 -27.56 -12.35 -17.31
CA GLU A 72 -28.54 -13.41 -17.66
C GLU A 72 -28.14 -14.79 -17.12
N ASN A 73 -26.84 -15.10 -17.14
CA ASN A 73 -26.32 -16.39 -16.66
C ASN A 73 -26.18 -16.47 -15.13
N GLN A 74 -25.97 -15.35 -14.45
CA GLN A 74 -25.75 -15.26 -13.00
C GLN A 74 -26.52 -14.09 -12.36
N PRO A 75 -27.86 -14.07 -12.45
CA PRO A 75 -28.66 -12.91 -12.08
C PRO A 75 -28.54 -12.52 -10.59
N LEU A 76 -28.23 -13.47 -9.72
CA LEU A 76 -28.04 -13.18 -8.29
C LEU A 76 -26.76 -12.41 -8.01
N LEU A 77 -25.66 -12.76 -8.68
CA LEU A 77 -24.36 -12.11 -8.52
C LEU A 77 -24.43 -10.65 -8.97
N TYR A 78 -25.08 -10.40 -10.08
CA TYR A 78 -25.16 -9.07 -10.68
C TYR A 78 -26.29 -8.19 -10.12
N LYS A 79 -26.88 -8.53 -8.95
CA LYS A 79 -27.76 -7.63 -8.19
C LYS A 79 -26.98 -6.52 -7.50
N ASP A 80 -25.69 -6.70 -7.24
CA ASP A 80 -24.85 -5.70 -6.58
C ASP A 80 -24.13 -4.81 -7.62
N GLU A 81 -24.30 -3.50 -7.48
CA GLU A 81 -23.74 -2.52 -8.43
C GLU A 81 -22.21 -2.43 -8.37
N VAL A 82 -21.61 -2.75 -7.21
CA VAL A 82 -20.15 -2.77 -7.07
C VAL A 82 -19.57 -3.95 -7.81
N VAL A 83 -20.21 -5.12 -7.72
CA VAL A 83 -19.85 -6.31 -8.51
C VAL A 83 -19.97 -6.02 -10.00
N LYS A 84 -21.08 -5.41 -10.46
CA LYS A 84 -21.26 -5.03 -11.87
C LYS A 84 -20.13 -4.11 -12.34
N PHE A 85 -19.79 -3.11 -11.53
CA PHE A 85 -18.71 -2.18 -11.86
C PHE A 85 -17.38 -2.92 -12.03
N TYR A 86 -16.99 -3.74 -11.05
CA TYR A 86 -15.71 -4.47 -11.11
C TYR A 86 -15.67 -5.47 -12.25
N GLU A 87 -16.75 -6.22 -12.51
CA GLU A 87 -16.81 -7.16 -13.64
C GLU A 87 -16.69 -6.44 -14.98
N LYS A 88 -17.34 -5.30 -15.14
CA LYS A 88 -17.18 -4.48 -16.36
C LYS A 88 -15.72 -4.04 -16.54
N GLN A 89 -15.08 -3.56 -15.48
CA GLN A 89 -13.68 -3.17 -15.55
C GLN A 89 -12.76 -4.35 -15.86
N ARG A 90 -13.01 -5.53 -15.27
CA ARG A 90 -12.26 -6.76 -15.54
C ARG A 90 -12.41 -7.21 -17.00
N LEU A 91 -13.63 -7.17 -17.55
CA LEU A 91 -13.85 -7.47 -18.98
C LEU A 91 -13.00 -6.55 -19.86
N GLY A 92 -13.08 -5.25 -19.65
CA GLY A 92 -12.27 -4.28 -20.41
C GLY A 92 -10.77 -4.46 -20.25
N TYR A 93 -10.31 -4.86 -19.06
CA TYR A 93 -8.90 -5.17 -18.80
C TYR A 93 -8.46 -6.42 -19.58
N ILE A 94 -9.26 -7.49 -19.56
CA ILE A 94 -9.01 -8.73 -20.30
C ILE A 94 -8.92 -8.46 -21.82
N GLU A 95 -9.86 -7.67 -22.36
CA GLU A 95 -9.83 -7.28 -23.77
C GLU A 95 -8.56 -6.48 -24.13
N GLY A 96 -8.21 -5.52 -23.29
CA GLY A 96 -7.02 -4.71 -23.49
C GLY A 96 -5.74 -5.52 -23.42
N VAL A 97 -5.60 -6.40 -22.44
CA VAL A 97 -4.44 -7.31 -22.32
C VAL A 97 -4.34 -8.23 -23.54
N THR A 98 -5.47 -8.77 -24.00
CA THR A 98 -5.51 -9.63 -25.19
C THR A 98 -5.09 -8.87 -26.44
N TYR A 99 -5.59 -7.64 -26.62
CA TYR A 99 -5.25 -6.78 -27.76
C TYR A 99 -3.76 -6.40 -27.78
N LEU A 100 -3.21 -6.05 -26.62
CA LEU A 100 -1.80 -5.62 -26.49
C LEU A 100 -0.81 -6.78 -26.66
N GLY A 101 -1.26 -8.03 -26.45
CA GLY A 101 -0.47 -9.24 -26.64
C GLY A 101 0.59 -9.42 -25.55
N ILE A 102 0.49 -10.51 -24.80
CA ILE A 102 1.39 -10.79 -23.65
C ILE A 102 2.28 -12.02 -23.85
N ASP A 103 2.17 -12.73 -24.97
CA ASP A 103 2.91 -13.97 -25.23
C ASP A 103 4.43 -13.76 -25.44
N GLN A 104 4.83 -12.52 -25.66
CA GLN A 104 6.22 -12.14 -25.87
C GLN A 104 7.05 -12.09 -24.59
N TYR A 105 6.43 -12.15 -23.41
CA TYR A 105 7.12 -12.02 -22.12
C TYR A 105 7.51 -13.38 -21.54
N ASP A 106 8.73 -13.46 -21.00
CA ASP A 106 9.21 -14.62 -20.24
C ASP A 106 8.51 -14.69 -18.89
N ILE A 107 8.35 -13.52 -18.27
CA ILE A 107 7.72 -13.32 -16.95
C ILE A 107 6.62 -12.26 -17.06
N ILE A 108 5.46 -12.57 -16.50
CA ILE A 108 4.46 -11.57 -16.13
C ILE A 108 4.41 -11.51 -14.61
N HIS A 109 4.65 -10.32 -14.06
CA HIS A 109 4.64 -10.07 -12.62
C HIS A 109 3.52 -9.10 -12.28
N THR A 110 2.40 -9.63 -11.84
CA THR A 110 1.21 -8.86 -11.44
C THR A 110 1.37 -8.28 -10.04
N GLN A 111 0.72 -7.14 -9.78
CA GLN A 111 0.87 -6.39 -8.53
C GLN A 111 -0.40 -6.40 -7.66
N ASP A 112 -1.39 -7.19 -8.03
CA ASP A 112 -2.65 -7.35 -7.31
C ASP A 112 -3.38 -8.62 -7.75
N VAL A 113 -4.31 -9.09 -6.92
CA VAL A 113 -5.09 -10.31 -7.18
C VAL A 113 -6.01 -10.20 -8.40
N VAL A 114 -6.48 -8.98 -8.71
CA VAL A 114 -7.43 -8.76 -9.81
C VAL A 114 -6.72 -8.90 -11.16
N SER A 115 -5.56 -8.24 -11.33
CA SER A 115 -4.74 -8.39 -12.54
C SER A 115 -4.25 -9.83 -12.69
N THR A 116 -3.91 -10.51 -11.59
CA THR A 116 -3.48 -11.91 -11.61
C THR A 116 -4.58 -12.82 -12.14
N ALA A 117 -5.80 -12.68 -11.59
CA ALA A 117 -6.97 -13.46 -12.04
C ALA A 117 -7.37 -13.18 -13.49
N CYS A 118 -7.18 -11.94 -13.96
CA CYS A 118 -7.47 -11.57 -15.35
C CYS A 118 -6.43 -12.10 -16.35
N ILE A 119 -5.14 -12.06 -15.98
CA ILE A 119 -4.03 -12.41 -16.88
C ILE A 119 -3.79 -13.92 -16.94
N SER A 120 -3.99 -14.62 -15.81
CA SER A 120 -3.71 -16.06 -15.72
C SER A 120 -4.30 -16.91 -16.86
N PRO A 121 -5.58 -16.73 -17.26
CA PRO A 121 -6.15 -17.52 -18.36
C PRO A 121 -5.69 -17.09 -19.77
N LEU A 122 -5.01 -15.95 -19.90
CA LEU A 122 -4.61 -15.38 -21.18
C LEU A 122 -3.15 -15.68 -21.54
N LYS A 123 -2.29 -15.94 -20.56
CA LYS A 123 -0.87 -16.16 -20.79
C LYS A 123 -0.61 -17.51 -21.47
N SER A 124 0.45 -17.59 -22.24
CA SER A 124 0.92 -18.86 -22.79
C SER A 124 1.48 -19.80 -21.70
N GLU A 125 1.57 -21.08 -21.97
CA GLU A 125 2.18 -22.06 -21.05
C GLU A 125 3.68 -21.79 -20.82
N LYS A 126 4.34 -21.13 -21.76
CA LYS A 126 5.76 -20.78 -21.67
C LYS A 126 6.02 -19.58 -20.74
N THR A 127 5.05 -18.69 -20.61
CA THR A 127 5.16 -17.49 -19.79
C THR A 127 4.92 -17.81 -18.30
N ALA A 128 5.85 -17.51 -17.43
CA ALA A 128 5.66 -17.67 -15.99
C ALA A 128 4.89 -16.47 -15.41
N LEU A 129 4.00 -16.74 -14.45
CA LEU A 129 3.18 -15.74 -13.77
C LEU A 129 3.59 -15.66 -12.29
N VAL A 130 4.12 -14.51 -11.88
CA VAL A 130 4.39 -14.18 -10.49
C VAL A 130 3.41 -13.10 -10.05
N ALA A 131 2.93 -13.17 -8.83
CA ALA A 131 2.11 -12.13 -8.24
C ALA A 131 2.81 -11.53 -7.01
N THR A 132 2.78 -10.21 -6.85
CA THR A 132 3.02 -9.55 -5.56
C THR A 132 1.72 -8.94 -5.07
N ILE A 133 1.28 -9.33 -3.87
CA ILE A 133 0.05 -8.83 -3.26
C ILE A 133 0.42 -7.77 -2.22
N HIS A 134 0.04 -6.51 -2.51
CA HIS A 134 0.36 -5.34 -1.69
C HIS A 134 -0.61 -5.09 -0.53
N GLY A 135 -1.73 -5.79 -0.49
CA GLY A 135 -2.77 -5.71 0.54
C GLY A 135 -3.88 -6.71 0.23
N CYS A 136 -4.79 -6.92 1.16
CA CYS A 136 -5.96 -7.76 0.94
C CYS A 136 -7.07 -6.91 0.29
N VAL A 137 -7.28 -7.08 -1.01
CA VAL A 137 -8.30 -6.34 -1.78
C VAL A 137 -9.70 -6.66 -1.26
N ALA A 138 -9.96 -7.93 -0.92
CA ALA A 138 -11.25 -8.34 -0.36
C ALA A 138 -11.55 -7.62 0.96
N HIS A 139 -10.59 -7.50 1.88
CA HIS A 139 -10.81 -6.78 3.14
C HIS A 139 -11.12 -5.29 2.92
N GLU A 140 -10.40 -4.62 2.03
CA GLU A 140 -10.63 -3.20 1.74
C GLU A 140 -12.01 -2.98 1.11
N LEU A 141 -12.38 -3.79 0.12
CA LEU A 141 -13.66 -3.68 -0.58
C LEU A 141 -14.85 -4.12 0.28
N ASN A 142 -14.70 -5.18 1.08
CA ASN A 142 -15.72 -5.62 2.03
C ASN A 142 -16.01 -4.53 3.07
N HIS A 143 -14.95 -3.88 3.59
CA HIS A 143 -15.11 -2.74 4.50
C HIS A 143 -15.86 -1.59 3.81
N TYR A 144 -15.47 -1.24 2.59
CA TYR A 144 -16.10 -0.18 1.82
C TYR A 144 -17.60 -0.45 1.55
N VAL A 145 -17.93 -1.65 1.07
CA VAL A 145 -19.31 -2.04 0.75
C VAL A 145 -20.20 -2.07 2.00
N LYS A 146 -19.70 -2.63 3.12
CA LYS A 146 -20.47 -2.78 4.38
C LYS A 146 -20.59 -1.46 5.13
N ASN A 147 -19.51 -0.72 5.28
CA ASN A 147 -19.43 0.40 6.22
C ASN A 147 -19.59 1.77 5.57
N THR A 148 -19.13 1.92 4.31
CA THR A 148 -19.20 3.21 3.59
C THR A 148 -20.46 3.28 2.73
N LEU A 149 -20.64 2.32 1.82
CA LEU A 149 -21.83 2.27 0.95
C LEU A 149 -23.07 1.78 1.67
N LYS A 150 -22.91 0.92 2.70
CA LYS A 150 -24.00 0.24 3.41
C LYS A 150 -24.94 -0.45 2.41
N SER A 151 -24.34 -1.15 1.42
CA SER A 151 -25.07 -1.81 0.34
C SER A 151 -26.05 -2.85 0.93
N PRO A 152 -27.31 -2.88 0.48
CA PRO A 152 -28.25 -3.92 0.87
C PRO A 152 -27.88 -5.32 0.34
N THR A 153 -26.98 -5.37 -0.66
CA THR A 153 -26.45 -6.59 -1.28
C THR A 153 -25.00 -6.86 -0.88
N ALA A 154 -24.54 -6.28 0.24
CA ALA A 154 -23.16 -6.36 0.71
C ALA A 154 -22.62 -7.80 0.79
N ASP A 155 -23.44 -8.78 1.17
CA ASP A 155 -23.01 -10.18 1.26
C ASP A 155 -22.66 -10.78 -0.12
N ILE A 156 -23.39 -10.38 -1.17
CA ILE A 156 -23.09 -10.79 -2.55
C ILE A 156 -21.72 -10.23 -2.96
N ALA A 157 -21.51 -8.94 -2.73
CA ALA A 157 -20.24 -8.30 -3.06
C ALA A 157 -19.07 -8.88 -2.26
N CYS A 158 -19.25 -9.12 -0.96
CA CYS A 158 -18.21 -9.71 -0.13
C CYS A 158 -17.84 -11.13 -0.60
N ASN A 159 -18.81 -11.97 -0.94
CA ASN A 159 -18.52 -13.30 -1.47
C ASN A 159 -17.75 -13.23 -2.78
N TYR A 160 -18.14 -12.32 -3.69
CA TYR A 160 -17.45 -12.08 -4.94
C TYR A 160 -15.98 -11.65 -4.73
N PHE A 161 -15.72 -10.71 -3.84
CA PHE A 161 -14.35 -10.25 -3.59
C PHE A 161 -13.51 -11.29 -2.85
N ASN A 162 -14.11 -12.09 -1.97
CA ASN A 162 -13.41 -13.20 -1.32
C ASN A 162 -13.00 -14.27 -2.34
N GLU A 163 -13.85 -14.61 -3.28
CA GLU A 163 -13.55 -15.55 -4.36
C GLU A 163 -12.48 -14.98 -5.32
N LEU A 164 -12.52 -13.68 -5.58
CA LEU A 164 -11.52 -13.00 -6.39
C LEU A 164 -10.15 -12.97 -5.72
N GLU A 165 -10.10 -12.75 -4.40
CA GLU A 165 -8.87 -12.82 -3.61
C GLU A 165 -8.24 -14.22 -3.67
N HIS A 166 -9.06 -15.25 -3.42
CA HIS A 166 -8.62 -16.65 -3.54
C HIS A 166 -8.08 -16.94 -4.94
N THR A 167 -8.91 -16.68 -5.97
CA THR A 167 -8.56 -16.99 -7.35
C THR A 167 -7.29 -16.28 -7.79
N GLY A 168 -7.17 -14.98 -7.51
CA GLY A 168 -5.99 -14.21 -7.87
C GLY A 168 -4.72 -14.71 -7.19
N ALA A 169 -4.79 -14.96 -5.88
CA ALA A 169 -3.63 -15.45 -5.12
C ALA A 169 -3.20 -16.88 -5.52
N MET A 170 -4.14 -17.74 -5.93
CA MET A 170 -3.87 -19.12 -6.37
C MET A 170 -3.39 -19.23 -7.81
N SER A 171 -3.74 -18.28 -8.67
CA SER A 171 -3.53 -18.37 -10.13
C SER A 171 -2.08 -18.19 -10.56
N ALA A 172 -1.23 -17.60 -9.74
CA ALA A 172 0.19 -17.44 -10.05
C ALA A 172 0.99 -18.72 -9.80
N ASP A 173 2.13 -18.83 -10.47
CA ASP A 173 3.11 -19.88 -10.20
C ASP A 173 3.75 -19.70 -8.81
N CYS A 174 3.95 -18.43 -8.42
CA CYS A 174 4.37 -18.02 -7.09
C CYS A 174 3.72 -16.68 -6.73
N THR A 175 3.17 -16.59 -5.53
CA THR A 175 2.60 -15.37 -4.97
C THR A 175 3.47 -14.84 -3.83
N VAL A 176 3.96 -13.62 -4.01
CA VAL A 176 4.79 -12.92 -3.05
C VAL A 176 3.92 -12.03 -2.15
N VAL A 177 4.17 -12.08 -0.87
CA VAL A 177 3.57 -11.21 0.15
C VAL A 177 4.63 -10.56 1.02
N ALA A 178 4.35 -9.36 1.52
CA ALA A 178 5.36 -8.57 2.24
C ALA A 178 5.65 -9.08 3.66
N ASN A 179 4.73 -9.82 4.28
CA ASN A 179 4.82 -10.21 5.68
C ASN A 179 4.00 -11.48 5.97
N ASN A 180 4.21 -12.05 7.15
CA ASN A 180 3.50 -13.25 7.60
C ASN A 180 2.04 -12.97 7.96
N TRP A 181 1.71 -11.74 8.36
CA TRP A 181 0.32 -11.35 8.62
C TRP A 181 -0.55 -11.56 7.36
N LEU A 182 -0.14 -11.01 6.20
CA LEU A 182 -0.88 -11.19 4.95
C LEU A 182 -0.86 -12.64 4.48
N LYS A 183 0.29 -13.34 4.59
CA LYS A 183 0.38 -14.78 4.32
C LYS A 183 -0.67 -15.55 5.12
N ASN A 184 -0.77 -15.30 6.42
CA ASN A 184 -1.71 -15.99 7.29
C ASN A 184 -3.17 -15.71 6.96
N ILE A 185 -3.50 -14.47 6.55
CA ILE A 185 -4.84 -14.13 6.06
C ILE A 185 -5.18 -14.93 4.81
N LEU A 186 -4.28 -14.93 3.82
CA LEU A 186 -4.51 -15.65 2.57
C LEU A 186 -4.74 -17.15 2.80
N ILE A 187 -3.99 -17.77 3.71
CA ILE A 187 -4.16 -19.20 4.06
C ILE A 187 -5.48 -19.41 4.81
N LYS A 188 -5.73 -18.66 5.88
CA LYS A 188 -6.83 -18.96 6.83
C LYS A 188 -8.19 -18.51 6.34
N GLU A 189 -8.26 -17.36 5.69
CA GLU A 189 -9.53 -16.77 5.28
C GLU A 189 -9.86 -17.05 3.82
N PHE A 190 -8.83 -17.09 2.95
CA PHE A 190 -9.00 -17.30 1.52
C PHE A 190 -8.51 -18.66 1.02
N GLN A 191 -8.10 -19.57 1.90
CA GLN A 191 -7.75 -20.97 1.57
C GLN A 191 -6.66 -21.09 0.50
N VAL A 192 -5.74 -20.13 0.45
CA VAL A 192 -4.58 -20.15 -0.45
C VAL A 192 -3.58 -21.18 0.06
N GLN A 193 -3.07 -22.04 -0.82
CA GLN A 193 -2.09 -23.06 -0.49
C GLN A 193 -0.77 -22.42 -0.07
N GLU A 194 -0.19 -22.87 1.05
CA GLU A 194 1.02 -22.27 1.63
C GLU A 194 2.22 -22.33 0.69
N GLU A 195 2.36 -23.41 -0.07
CA GLU A 195 3.42 -23.62 -1.06
C GLU A 195 3.41 -22.62 -2.22
N LYS A 196 2.28 -21.97 -2.47
CA LYS A 196 2.15 -20.86 -3.45
C LYS A 196 2.73 -19.55 -2.92
N LEU A 197 2.88 -19.41 -1.60
CA LEU A 197 3.19 -18.15 -0.94
C LEU A 197 4.67 -18.05 -0.56
N THR A 198 5.28 -16.96 -0.96
CA THR A 198 6.65 -16.61 -0.56
C THR A 198 6.64 -15.26 0.17
N VAL A 199 7.28 -15.18 1.34
CA VAL A 199 7.31 -13.97 2.16
C VAL A 199 8.66 -13.28 2.02
N PHE A 200 8.66 -12.03 1.55
CA PHE A 200 9.78 -11.12 1.72
C PHE A 200 9.34 -9.66 1.58
N HIS A 201 10.00 -8.81 2.34
CA HIS A 201 9.69 -7.38 2.39
C HIS A 201 10.05 -6.66 1.08
N TYR A 202 9.30 -5.61 0.75
CA TYR A 202 9.68 -4.68 -0.32
C TYR A 202 10.98 -3.99 0.05
N GLY A 203 11.81 -3.75 -0.96
CA GLY A 203 12.96 -2.88 -0.84
C GLY A 203 12.56 -1.40 -0.84
N TYR A 204 13.49 -0.57 -0.44
CA TYR A 204 13.36 0.88 -0.47
C TYR A 204 14.66 1.53 -0.94
N ASP A 205 14.57 2.54 -1.80
CA ASP A 205 15.75 3.31 -2.23
C ASP A 205 16.23 4.22 -1.09
N ILE A 206 17.07 3.63 -0.25
CA ILE A 206 17.64 4.26 0.94
C ILE A 206 18.49 5.47 0.53
N ASN A 207 19.29 5.37 -0.53
CA ASN A 207 20.23 6.41 -0.92
C ASN A 207 19.51 7.67 -1.41
N SER A 208 18.52 7.53 -2.27
CA SER A 208 17.68 8.64 -2.73
C SER A 208 16.94 9.29 -1.55
N PHE A 209 16.41 8.50 -0.62
CA PHE A 209 15.73 9.03 0.56
C PHE A 209 16.69 9.87 1.42
N LEU A 210 17.87 9.36 1.75
CA LEU A 210 18.86 10.07 2.59
C LEU A 210 19.35 11.37 1.91
N GLN A 211 19.53 11.36 0.58
CA GLN A 211 19.87 12.56 -0.18
C GLN A 211 18.74 13.61 -0.12
N ARG A 212 17.51 13.20 -0.35
CA ARG A 212 16.32 14.09 -0.27
C ARG A 212 16.08 14.62 1.15
N MET A 213 16.44 13.86 2.16
CA MET A 213 16.36 14.31 3.56
C MET A 213 17.25 15.53 3.86
N GLN A 214 18.33 15.73 3.10
CA GLN A 214 19.24 16.87 3.23
C GLN A 214 18.77 18.10 2.43
N THR A 215 17.76 17.96 1.57
CA THR A 215 17.25 19.06 0.73
C THR A 215 16.29 19.95 1.53
N PRO A 216 16.66 21.23 1.83
CA PRO A 216 15.85 22.06 2.70
C PRO A 216 14.48 22.40 2.12
N SER A 217 13.48 22.46 3.00
CA SER A 217 12.13 22.91 2.72
C SER A 217 11.88 24.34 3.26
N THR A 218 10.76 24.94 2.86
CA THR A 218 10.26 26.20 3.43
C THR A 218 9.67 26.02 4.83
N ILE A 219 9.28 24.79 5.18
CA ILE A 219 8.73 24.48 6.51
C ILE A 219 9.85 24.44 7.55
N ARG A 220 9.60 25.07 8.71
CA ARG A 220 10.51 25.08 9.85
C ARG A 220 9.70 24.77 11.12
N SER A 221 10.30 24.05 12.05
CA SER A 221 9.83 23.98 13.43
C SER A 221 10.31 25.23 14.20
N ARG A 222 9.55 25.64 15.20
CA ARG A 222 10.01 26.69 16.10
C ARG A 222 11.07 26.14 17.03
N VAL A 223 12.03 26.95 17.39
CA VAL A 223 13.09 26.58 18.37
C VAL A 223 12.42 26.08 19.67
N GLY A 224 12.86 24.92 20.15
CA GLY A 224 12.32 24.28 21.35
C GLY A 224 10.94 23.62 21.20
N GLN A 225 10.34 23.62 20.01
CA GLN A 225 9.08 22.95 19.75
C GLN A 225 9.31 21.49 19.31
N GLN A 226 8.68 20.55 20.00
CA GLN A 226 8.72 19.13 19.63
C GLN A 226 7.70 18.84 18.53
N VAL A 227 8.14 18.13 17.49
CA VAL A 227 7.33 17.82 16.31
C VAL A 227 6.90 16.35 16.31
N ILE A 228 5.60 16.13 16.31
CA ILE A 228 4.97 14.84 16.02
C ILE A 228 4.58 14.89 14.53
N ILE A 229 4.85 13.83 13.77
CA ILE A 229 4.50 13.80 12.34
C ILE A 229 3.72 12.54 11.98
N TYR A 230 2.73 12.70 11.14
CA TYR A 230 2.05 11.67 10.39
C TYR A 230 2.27 11.92 8.89
N THR A 231 2.56 10.88 8.13
CA THR A 231 2.64 10.96 6.66
C THR A 231 1.84 9.83 6.02
N GLY A 232 0.93 10.16 5.10
CA GLY A 232 0.10 9.19 4.40
C GLY A 232 -1.23 9.73 3.90
N ARG A 233 -2.02 8.88 3.23
CA ARG A 233 -3.36 9.24 2.75
C ARG A 233 -4.28 9.57 3.93
N LEU A 234 -5.17 10.55 3.75
CA LEU A 234 -6.16 10.92 4.77
C LEU A 234 -7.49 10.19 4.51
N VAL A 235 -7.47 8.88 4.78
CA VAL A 235 -8.61 7.96 4.64
C VAL A 235 -8.95 7.32 5.99
N GLU A 236 -10.14 6.73 6.11
CA GLU A 236 -10.64 6.12 7.36
C GLU A 236 -9.65 5.10 7.95
N LEU A 237 -9.17 4.18 7.11
CA LEU A 237 -8.30 3.08 7.52
C LEU A 237 -6.95 3.52 8.11
N LYS A 238 -6.55 4.79 7.93
CA LYS A 238 -5.32 5.33 8.53
C LYS A 238 -5.47 5.80 9.98
N GLY A 239 -6.68 5.75 10.54
CA GLY A 239 -6.91 5.95 11.97
C GLY A 239 -6.54 7.33 12.53
N ILE A 240 -6.42 8.37 11.66
CA ILE A 240 -5.97 9.71 12.06
C ILE A 240 -6.92 10.34 13.09
N HIS A 241 -8.19 9.98 13.06
CA HIS A 241 -9.19 10.41 14.04
C HIS A 241 -8.84 9.95 15.47
N HIS A 242 -8.22 8.77 15.64
CA HIS A 242 -7.67 8.31 16.93
C HIS A 242 -6.46 9.14 17.35
N LEU A 243 -5.56 9.50 16.41
CA LEU A 243 -4.44 10.39 16.69
C LEU A 243 -4.95 11.76 17.19
N LEU A 244 -5.94 12.35 16.52
CA LEU A 244 -6.52 13.64 16.95
C LEU A 244 -7.13 13.53 18.35
N SER A 245 -7.80 12.44 18.67
CA SER A 245 -8.34 12.17 20.01
C SER A 245 -7.21 12.06 21.04
N ALA A 246 -6.14 11.31 20.76
CA ALA A 246 -4.96 11.21 21.60
C ALA A 246 -4.27 12.58 21.84
N LEU A 247 -4.13 13.38 20.78
CA LEU A 247 -3.55 14.72 20.87
C LEU A 247 -4.42 15.69 21.69
N SER A 248 -5.74 15.48 21.75
CA SER A 248 -6.61 16.29 22.61
C SER A 248 -6.39 16.03 24.10
N GLU A 249 -6.06 14.80 24.48
CA GLU A 249 -5.64 14.48 25.84
C GLU A 249 -4.21 14.98 26.13
N LEU A 250 -3.29 14.77 25.20
CA LEU A 250 -1.92 15.26 25.29
C LEU A 250 -1.84 16.77 25.52
N LYS A 251 -2.75 17.54 24.92
CA LYS A 251 -2.84 18.99 25.11
C LYS A 251 -3.05 19.41 26.57
N LYS A 252 -3.73 18.57 27.36
CA LYS A 252 -3.96 18.82 28.79
C LYS A 252 -2.70 18.54 29.62
N LEU A 253 -1.87 17.61 29.18
CA LEU A 253 -0.70 17.12 29.93
C LEU A 253 0.59 17.90 29.61
N LYS A 254 0.77 18.36 28.38
CA LYS A 254 2.04 18.95 27.91
C LYS A 254 1.80 20.11 26.93
N LYS A 255 2.71 21.09 27.02
CA LYS A 255 2.84 22.22 26.07
C LYS A 255 4.12 22.04 25.23
N GLY A 256 4.32 22.89 24.22
CA GLY A 256 5.56 22.96 23.44
C GLY A 256 5.69 21.93 22.33
N TRP A 257 4.58 21.34 21.86
CA TRP A 257 4.56 20.43 20.73
C TRP A 257 3.64 20.92 19.59
N VAL A 258 3.88 20.39 18.41
CA VAL A 258 3.04 20.52 17.21
C VAL A 258 2.93 19.16 16.53
N CYS A 259 1.77 18.88 15.92
CA CYS A 259 1.60 17.71 15.06
C CYS A 259 1.45 18.17 13.61
N TRP A 260 2.27 17.63 12.72
CA TRP A 260 2.17 17.81 11.28
C TRP A 260 1.45 16.61 10.67
N ILE A 261 0.36 16.86 9.97
CA ILE A 261 -0.37 15.87 9.20
C ILE A 261 -0.07 16.14 7.72
N VAL A 262 0.72 15.24 7.12
CA VAL A 262 1.19 15.35 5.73
C VAL A 262 0.45 14.34 4.87
N GLY A 263 -0.19 14.82 3.82
CA GLY A 263 -0.96 14.04 2.87
C GLY A 263 -2.32 14.65 2.55
N ASP A 264 -3.07 13.94 1.72
CA ASP A 264 -4.43 14.31 1.31
C ASP A 264 -5.34 13.08 1.23
N GLY A 265 -6.66 13.28 1.16
CA GLY A 265 -7.64 12.21 1.04
C GLY A 265 -9.06 12.69 1.37
N ASP A 266 -10.02 11.82 1.15
CA ASP A 266 -11.46 12.07 1.32
C ASP A 266 -11.85 12.51 2.74
N LYS A 267 -11.14 12.03 3.77
CA LYS A 267 -11.38 12.36 5.18
C LYS A 267 -10.77 13.70 5.63
N LYS A 268 -10.05 14.42 4.77
CA LYS A 268 -9.36 15.68 5.15
C LYS A 268 -10.29 16.71 5.76
N ALA A 269 -11.47 16.92 5.18
CA ALA A 269 -12.43 17.92 5.67
C ALA A 269 -12.96 17.54 7.06
N GLU A 270 -13.31 16.27 7.25
CA GLU A 270 -13.80 15.70 8.50
C GLU A 270 -12.74 15.79 9.61
N LEU A 271 -11.51 15.37 9.32
CA LEU A 271 -10.37 15.45 10.26
C LEU A 271 -10.06 16.88 10.70
N LYS A 272 -10.14 17.85 9.78
CA LYS A 272 -10.00 19.28 10.13
C LYS A 272 -11.14 19.76 11.02
N ALA A 273 -12.37 19.31 10.78
CA ALA A 273 -13.52 19.64 11.62
C ALA A 273 -13.34 19.05 13.03
N GLN A 274 -12.97 17.77 13.14
CA GLN A 274 -12.67 17.10 14.40
C GLN A 274 -11.54 17.81 15.17
N SER A 275 -10.45 18.16 14.49
CA SER A 275 -9.33 18.91 15.10
C SER A 275 -9.78 20.24 15.71
N ARG A 276 -10.69 20.98 15.03
CA ARG A 276 -11.28 22.23 15.56
C ARG A 276 -12.18 21.95 16.76
N ALA A 277 -13.09 20.97 16.66
CA ALA A 277 -13.98 20.59 17.74
C ALA A 277 -13.25 20.16 19.02
N LEU A 278 -12.10 19.46 18.87
CA LEU A 278 -11.21 19.08 19.96
C LEU A 278 -10.35 20.25 20.49
N GLY A 279 -10.48 21.46 19.90
CA GLY A 279 -9.74 22.63 20.31
C GLY A 279 -8.21 22.50 20.14
N LEU A 280 -7.77 21.75 19.12
CA LEU A 280 -6.34 21.53 18.83
C LEU A 280 -5.69 22.75 18.15
N GLY A 281 -6.49 23.57 17.45
CA GLY A 281 -6.09 24.88 16.92
C GLY A 281 -4.80 24.82 16.12
N LYS A 282 -3.83 25.69 16.50
CA LYS A 282 -2.51 25.78 15.83
C LYS A 282 -1.55 24.62 16.17
N ARG A 283 -1.94 23.70 17.05
CA ARG A 283 -1.11 22.55 17.44
C ARG A 283 -1.15 21.41 16.42
N VAL A 284 -2.19 21.34 15.59
CA VAL A 284 -2.30 20.37 14.50
C VAL A 284 -2.31 21.13 13.18
N VAL A 285 -1.34 20.85 12.32
CA VAL A 285 -1.15 21.53 11.04
C VAL A 285 -1.27 20.53 9.91
N PHE A 286 -2.29 20.71 9.07
CA PHE A 286 -2.48 19.90 7.86
C PHE A 286 -1.67 20.52 6.72
N LEU A 287 -0.58 19.86 6.32
CA LEU A 287 0.37 20.36 5.32
C LEU A 287 -0.01 20.02 3.87
N GLY A 288 -1.02 19.16 3.66
CA GLY A 288 -1.39 18.67 2.33
C GLY A 288 -0.35 17.71 1.75
N ASN A 289 -0.46 17.43 0.45
CA ASN A 289 0.54 16.65 -0.27
C ASN A 289 1.86 17.41 -0.36
N ARG A 290 2.98 16.70 -0.09
CA ARG A 290 4.32 17.28 -0.04
C ARG A 290 5.33 16.39 -0.75
N ASN A 291 6.27 17.00 -1.47
CA ASN A 291 7.39 16.30 -2.11
C ASN A 291 8.64 16.26 -1.22
N ASP A 292 8.66 17.06 -0.14
CA ASP A 292 9.76 17.21 0.81
C ASP A 292 9.55 16.41 2.11
N VAL A 293 8.77 15.32 2.05
CA VAL A 293 8.50 14.43 3.20
C VAL A 293 9.79 13.97 3.89
N PRO A 294 10.85 13.55 3.17
CA PRO A 294 12.12 13.17 3.82
C PRO A 294 12.69 14.27 4.69
N TYR A 295 12.69 15.53 4.22
CA TYR A 295 13.15 16.66 5.00
C TYR A 295 12.23 16.96 6.20
N LEU A 296 10.91 16.86 6.03
CA LEU A 296 9.97 17.05 7.15
C LEU A 296 10.18 16.00 8.24
N LEU A 297 10.43 14.75 7.86
CA LEU A 297 10.80 13.68 8.78
C LEU A 297 12.10 14.00 9.52
N SER A 298 13.12 14.58 8.88
CA SER A 298 14.36 14.96 9.56
C SER A 298 14.13 15.96 10.70
N LEU A 299 13.13 16.84 10.58
CA LEU A 299 12.75 17.82 11.59
C LEU A 299 11.85 17.27 12.70
N ALA A 300 11.25 16.11 12.50
CA ALA A 300 10.34 15.50 13.47
C ALA A 300 11.10 14.86 14.64
N ASN A 301 10.40 14.72 15.77
CA ASN A 301 10.87 13.99 16.93
C ASN A 301 10.23 12.60 17.03
N ILE A 302 8.95 12.51 16.70
CA ILE A 302 8.15 11.28 16.79
C ILE A 302 7.33 11.14 15.51
N PHE A 303 7.38 9.97 14.90
CA PHE A 303 6.46 9.57 13.83
C PHE A 303 5.35 8.71 14.41
N VAL A 304 4.10 8.94 13.98
CA VAL A 304 2.94 8.18 14.44
C VAL A 304 2.12 7.69 13.26
N LEU A 305 1.86 6.38 13.21
CA LEU A 305 0.96 5.75 12.24
C LEU A 305 -0.09 4.90 12.97
N PRO A 306 -1.26 5.45 13.28
CA PRO A 306 -2.30 4.80 14.08
C PRO A 306 -3.31 4.02 13.23
N SER A 307 -2.86 3.40 12.14
CA SER A 307 -3.72 2.75 11.15
C SER A 307 -4.55 1.63 11.74
N LEU A 308 -5.75 1.42 11.17
CA LEU A 308 -6.66 0.33 11.52
C LEU A 308 -6.30 -0.97 10.78
N ILE A 309 -5.67 -0.83 9.61
CA ILE A 309 -5.12 -1.93 8.83
C ILE A 309 -3.95 -1.42 8.00
N GLU A 310 -2.90 -2.20 7.91
CA GLU A 310 -1.71 -1.95 7.09
C GLU A 310 -1.05 -3.26 6.66
N ASN A 311 -0.36 -3.20 5.52
CA ASN A 311 0.53 -4.28 5.10
C ASN A 311 1.99 -3.90 5.41
N GLN A 312 2.67 -3.19 4.49
CA GLN A 312 4.03 -2.69 4.68
C GLN A 312 4.09 -1.22 4.22
N PRO A 313 3.66 -0.26 5.06
CA PRO A 313 3.64 1.16 4.69
C PRO A 313 5.05 1.74 4.58
N LEU A 314 5.37 2.33 3.42
CA LEU A 314 6.66 2.97 3.16
C LEU A 314 6.94 4.11 4.15
N SER A 315 5.91 4.78 4.66
CA SER A 315 6.06 5.87 5.64
C SER A 315 6.70 5.44 6.96
N VAL A 316 6.55 4.18 7.38
CA VAL A 316 7.27 3.62 8.54
C VAL A 316 8.74 3.43 8.21
N ILE A 317 9.04 2.89 7.01
CA ILE A 317 10.43 2.74 6.53
C ILE A 317 11.12 4.10 6.48
N GLU A 318 10.45 5.11 5.91
CA GLU A 318 10.95 6.48 5.81
C GLU A 318 11.23 7.10 7.19
N ALA A 319 10.32 6.91 8.14
CA ALA A 319 10.50 7.42 9.50
C ALA A 319 11.66 6.73 10.24
N GLN A 320 11.82 5.42 10.07
CA GLN A 320 12.94 4.66 10.62
C GLN A 320 14.26 5.12 9.99
N LEU A 321 14.35 5.24 8.66
CA LEU A 321 15.53 5.74 7.95
C LEU A 321 15.90 7.18 8.38
N ALA A 322 14.91 8.01 8.71
CA ALA A 322 15.12 9.35 9.25
C ALA A 322 15.57 9.36 10.72
N GLY A 323 15.73 8.20 11.36
CA GLY A 323 16.15 8.08 12.75
C GLY A 323 15.08 8.57 13.73
N LYS A 324 13.80 8.41 13.42
CA LYS A 324 12.71 8.87 14.29
C LYS A 324 12.19 7.75 15.18
N SER A 325 11.82 8.12 16.41
CA SER A 325 11.01 7.23 17.23
C SER A 325 9.66 7.00 16.55
N VAL A 326 9.38 5.75 16.24
CA VAL A 326 8.18 5.33 15.52
C VAL A 326 7.15 4.81 16.52
N ILE A 327 5.92 5.31 16.45
CA ILE A 327 4.76 4.71 17.14
C ILE A 327 3.82 4.21 16.05
N VAL A 328 3.54 2.90 16.04
CA VAL A 328 2.59 2.27 15.13
C VAL A 328 1.50 1.55 15.92
N SER A 329 0.33 1.34 15.31
CA SER A 329 -0.67 0.43 15.87
C SER A 329 -0.25 -1.03 15.70
N ASP A 330 -0.88 -1.94 16.47
CA ASP A 330 -0.72 -3.40 16.33
C ASP A 330 -1.54 -3.99 15.16
N ALA A 331 -1.83 -3.17 14.17
CA ALA A 331 -2.68 -3.51 13.02
C ALA A 331 -1.87 -4.12 11.87
N GLY A 332 -2.36 -5.23 11.35
CA GLY A 332 -1.82 -5.80 10.12
C GLY A 332 -0.37 -6.26 10.22
N GLY A 333 0.43 -5.87 9.22
CA GLY A 333 1.87 -6.15 9.17
C GLY A 333 2.75 -5.17 9.97
N LEU A 334 2.18 -4.15 10.61
CA LEU A 334 2.95 -3.15 11.38
C LEU A 334 3.80 -3.76 12.50
N PRO A 335 3.31 -4.78 13.27
CA PRO A 335 4.14 -5.43 14.28
C PRO A 335 5.38 -6.17 13.73
N GLU A 336 5.38 -6.52 12.45
CA GLU A 336 6.56 -7.13 11.80
C GLU A 336 7.60 -6.09 11.35
N MET A 337 7.22 -4.80 11.32
CA MET A 337 8.11 -3.69 10.95
C MET A 337 8.80 -3.02 12.15
N VAL A 338 8.34 -3.29 13.38
CA VAL A 338 8.78 -2.60 14.59
C VAL A 338 9.01 -3.60 15.72
N GLN A 339 10.20 -3.59 16.31
CA GLN A 339 10.48 -4.31 17.55
C GLN A 339 10.09 -3.41 18.74
N HIS A 340 8.97 -3.77 19.40
CA HIS A 340 8.45 -2.97 20.52
C HIS A 340 9.50 -2.70 21.61
N GLY A 341 9.68 -1.44 22.00
CA GLY A 341 10.64 -1.00 23.00
C GLY A 341 12.11 -0.98 22.52
N SER A 342 12.39 -1.38 21.28
CA SER A 342 13.73 -1.37 20.69
C SER A 342 13.84 -0.47 19.46
N THR A 343 13.07 -0.74 18.39
CA THR A 343 13.07 0.09 17.17
C THR A 343 11.82 0.97 17.04
N GLY A 344 10.94 0.97 18.04
CA GLY A 344 9.74 1.79 18.11
C GLY A 344 8.77 1.27 19.16
N ILE A 345 7.58 1.85 19.17
CA ILE A 345 6.49 1.49 20.09
C ILE A 345 5.30 0.95 19.28
N ILE A 346 4.79 -0.20 19.68
CA ILE A 346 3.53 -0.76 19.18
C ILE A 346 2.44 -0.39 20.19
N SER A 347 1.39 0.28 19.72
CA SER A 347 0.23 0.75 20.50
C SER A 347 -1.02 0.00 20.05
N PRO A 348 -1.96 -0.38 20.93
CA PRO A 348 -3.18 -1.02 20.52
C PRO A 348 -3.97 -0.19 19.50
N VAL A 349 -4.50 -0.86 18.48
CA VAL A 349 -5.34 -0.23 17.46
C VAL A 349 -6.61 0.36 18.09
N GLY A 350 -6.95 1.58 17.70
CA GLY A 350 -8.19 2.23 18.16
C GLY A 350 -8.19 2.67 19.63
N ASP A 351 -7.05 2.71 20.31
CA ASP A 351 -6.91 3.19 21.69
C ASP A 351 -6.21 4.56 21.75
N PRO A 352 -6.96 5.68 21.70
CA PRO A 352 -6.38 7.02 21.79
C PRO A 352 -5.73 7.32 23.14
N LYS A 353 -6.16 6.66 24.23
CA LYS A 353 -5.62 6.88 25.56
C LYS A 353 -4.17 6.36 25.65
N LEU A 354 -3.98 5.09 25.29
CA LEU A 354 -2.64 4.50 25.31
C LEU A 354 -1.72 5.13 24.25
N LEU A 355 -2.27 5.52 23.10
CA LEU A 355 -1.53 6.29 22.11
C LEU A 355 -1.05 7.65 22.69
N CYS A 356 -1.90 8.35 23.46
CA CYS A 356 -1.52 9.58 24.16
C CYS A 356 -0.40 9.32 25.17
N GLU A 357 -0.51 8.27 25.98
CA GLU A 357 0.50 7.88 26.97
C GLU A 357 1.85 7.59 26.30
N ASN A 358 1.85 6.83 25.21
CA ASN A 358 3.06 6.52 24.45
C ASN A 358 3.72 7.79 23.88
N ILE A 359 2.95 8.68 23.27
CA ILE A 359 3.45 9.97 22.77
C ILE A 359 4.02 10.82 23.92
N TYR A 360 3.27 10.93 25.03
CA TYR A 360 3.68 11.71 26.19
C TYR A 360 5.00 11.21 26.75
N ASN A 361 5.16 9.90 26.94
CA ASN A 361 6.37 9.28 27.46
C ASN A 361 7.60 9.57 26.59
N LEU A 362 7.46 9.48 25.26
CA LEU A 362 8.56 9.83 24.34
C LEU A 362 8.87 11.32 24.32
N LEU A 363 7.88 12.21 24.51
CA LEU A 363 8.12 13.65 24.60
C LEU A 363 8.79 14.05 25.92
N MET A 364 8.58 13.29 27.00
CA MET A 364 9.15 13.55 28.33
C MET A 364 10.53 12.94 28.49
N ASN A 365 10.88 11.93 27.72
CA ASN A 365 12.16 11.20 27.83
C ASN A 365 12.99 11.32 26.54
N PRO A 366 13.70 12.43 26.32
CA PRO A 366 14.50 12.66 25.13
C PRO A 366 15.52 11.55 24.84
N GLU A 367 16.26 11.10 25.87
CA GLU A 367 17.28 10.06 25.73
C GLU A 367 16.67 8.74 25.23
N HIS A 368 15.54 8.31 25.81
CA HIS A 368 14.84 7.11 25.36
C HIS A 368 14.34 7.27 23.94
N ARG A 369 13.74 8.42 23.61
CA ARG A 369 13.28 8.73 22.25
C ARG A 369 14.42 8.67 21.24
N GLU A 370 15.55 9.29 21.51
CA GLU A 370 16.72 9.31 20.62
C GLU A 370 17.32 7.92 20.46
N SER A 371 17.42 7.15 21.55
CA SER A 371 17.88 5.76 21.51
C SER A 371 16.97 4.87 20.62
N LEU A 372 15.64 4.99 20.74
CA LEU A 372 14.70 4.26 19.87
C LEU A 372 14.88 4.66 18.41
N GLY A 373 15.02 5.96 18.13
CA GLY A 373 15.22 6.45 16.76
C GLY A 373 16.53 5.97 16.14
N ALA A 374 17.64 5.99 16.90
CA ALA A 374 18.94 5.50 16.44
C ALA A 374 18.89 3.99 16.10
N LYS A 375 18.32 3.18 16.99
CA LYS A 375 18.14 1.73 16.73
C LYS A 375 17.22 1.45 15.56
N ALA A 376 16.14 2.24 15.39
CA ALA A 376 15.25 2.14 14.23
C ALA A 376 16.00 2.41 12.93
N GLN A 377 16.86 3.44 12.91
CA GLN A 377 17.66 3.79 11.73
C GLN A 377 18.68 2.70 11.39
N GLU A 378 19.44 2.23 12.38
CA GLU A 378 20.41 1.15 12.19
C GLU A 378 19.75 -0.10 11.63
N TRP A 379 18.61 -0.50 12.20
CA TRP A 379 17.84 -1.63 11.73
C TRP A 379 17.34 -1.42 10.30
N ALA A 380 16.76 -0.25 10.00
CA ALA A 380 16.20 0.07 8.69
C ALA A 380 17.26 0.06 7.57
N LEU A 381 18.43 0.63 7.81
CA LEU A 381 19.55 0.66 6.85
C LEU A 381 20.00 -0.75 6.44
N ASN A 382 19.91 -1.72 7.35
CA ASN A 382 20.29 -3.10 7.09
C ASN A 382 19.14 -3.95 6.51
N HIS A 383 17.90 -3.61 6.84
CA HIS A 383 16.72 -4.45 6.58
C HIS A 383 16.02 -4.09 5.27
N TRP A 384 15.84 -2.81 4.96
CA TRP A 384 15.02 -2.35 3.82
C TRP A 384 15.80 -2.18 2.51
N SER A 385 16.90 -2.91 2.33
CA SER A 385 17.72 -2.80 1.12
C SER A 385 16.94 -3.18 -0.15
N GLN A 386 16.82 -2.23 -1.08
CA GLN A 386 16.19 -2.44 -2.39
C GLN A 386 16.91 -3.54 -3.17
N LYS A 387 18.25 -3.52 -3.21
CA LYS A 387 19.04 -4.55 -3.89
C LYS A 387 18.72 -5.96 -3.39
N LYS A 388 18.68 -6.16 -2.06
CA LYS A 388 18.34 -7.47 -1.48
C LYS A 388 16.91 -7.91 -1.83
N ALA A 389 15.96 -6.98 -1.95
CA ALA A 389 14.61 -7.30 -2.36
C ALA A 389 14.54 -7.70 -3.83
N VAL A 390 15.26 -6.99 -4.71
CA VAL A 390 15.35 -7.33 -6.15
C VAL A 390 16.01 -8.69 -6.33
N ASP A 391 17.10 -9.00 -5.62
CA ASP A 391 17.73 -10.31 -5.66
C ASP A 391 16.73 -11.44 -5.30
N LYS A 392 15.86 -11.22 -4.31
CA LYS A 392 14.79 -12.17 -3.95
C LYS A 392 13.76 -12.32 -5.06
N VAL A 393 13.36 -11.22 -5.71
CA VAL A 393 12.44 -11.26 -6.86
C VAL A 393 13.05 -12.07 -8.00
N LEU A 394 14.34 -11.84 -8.33
CA LEU A 394 15.04 -12.60 -9.36
C LEU A 394 15.13 -14.10 -9.04
N ASN A 395 15.40 -14.45 -7.79
CA ASN A 395 15.38 -15.85 -7.35
C ASN A 395 14.00 -16.51 -7.55
N VAL A 396 12.90 -15.75 -7.31
CA VAL A 396 11.55 -16.24 -7.63
C VAL A 396 11.39 -16.44 -9.12
N TYR A 397 11.83 -15.49 -9.96
CA TYR A 397 11.74 -15.62 -11.42
C TYR A 397 12.50 -16.84 -11.94
N GLU A 398 13.72 -17.03 -11.49
CA GLU A 398 14.55 -18.20 -11.85
C GLU A 398 13.88 -19.51 -11.45
N LYS A 399 13.33 -19.57 -10.24
CA LYS A 399 12.62 -20.75 -9.72
C LYS A 399 11.40 -21.09 -10.59
N VAL A 400 10.52 -20.13 -10.88
CA VAL A 400 9.31 -20.40 -11.66
C VAL A 400 9.60 -20.74 -13.12
N LEU A 401 10.66 -20.18 -13.72
CA LEU A 401 11.10 -20.52 -15.07
C LEU A 401 11.74 -21.92 -15.14
N SER A 402 12.44 -22.34 -14.08
CA SER A 402 13.06 -23.69 -14.05
C SER A 402 12.04 -24.83 -14.06
N HIS A 403 10.82 -24.59 -13.57
CA HIS A 403 9.73 -25.58 -13.61
C HIS A 403 9.02 -25.66 -14.96
N ARG A 404 9.41 -24.83 -15.94
CA ARG A 404 8.79 -24.77 -17.28
C ARG A 404 9.72 -25.26 -18.40
N LYS A 405 10.95 -25.58 -18.06
CA LYS A 405 11.91 -26.28 -18.92
C LYS A 405 11.76 -27.78 -18.79
#